data_62314cea8d379e025f769f2619245a1a
#
_entry.id   62314cea8d379e025f769f2619245a1a
#
_cell.length_a   1.000
_cell.length_b   1.000
_cell.length_c   1.000
_cell.angle_alpha   90.00
_cell.angle_beta   90.00
_cell.angle_gamma   90.00
#
_symmetry.space_group_name_H-M   'P 1'
#
loop_
_entity.id
_entity.type
_entity.pdbx_description
1 polymer ?
#
loop_
_entity_poly.entity_id
_entity_poly.type
_entity_poly.pdbx_seq_one_letter_code
_entity_poly.pdbx_strand_id
1 'polypeptide(L)'
;MWRTTFGRPRTENGCRPGRPLALSPADARILDPVAELIVDDEDLVVHLTLSEKIWGFHGDIRVRLSSIVSVAPDPKPWLGLRGWRMAGVSFVGRAVLGTRRHGHGYDFCILHRERPAVQVDVASGRFSRLVICVPEGGDPETEAARIAAAAGIAPSAPAS
;
A
#
# COMPACT_ATOMS: atom_id res chain seq x y z
N MET A 1 -61.17 -43.66 13.82
CA MET A 1 -59.74 -44.01 13.94
C MET A 1 -58.99 -43.28 12.82
N TRP A 2 -58.42 -42.13 13.13
CA TRP A 2 -57.61 -41.38 12.18
C TRP A 2 -56.17 -41.35 12.73
N ARG A 3 -55.24 -41.97 12.03
CA ARG A 3 -53.80 -41.89 12.33
C ARG A 3 -53.21 -40.64 11.62
N THR A 4 -52.91 -39.65 12.40
CA THR A 4 -52.20 -38.47 11.95
C THR A 4 -50.69 -38.78 11.94
N THR A 5 -50.10 -38.85 10.75
CA THR A 5 -48.68 -39.02 10.56
C THR A 5 -47.99 -37.67 10.67
N PHE A 6 -47.29 -37.43 11.75
CA PHE A 6 -46.47 -36.22 11.95
C PHE A 6 -45.25 -36.28 11.03
N GLY A 7 -45.19 -35.33 10.11
CA GLY A 7 -44.01 -35.10 9.27
C GLY A 7 -42.84 -34.64 10.11
N ARG A 8 -41.66 -35.19 9.81
CA ARG A 8 -40.36 -34.81 10.39
C ARG A 8 -40.05 -33.33 10.04
N PRO A 9 -39.50 -32.54 10.96
CA PRO A 9 -39.01 -31.20 10.63
C PRO A 9 -37.76 -31.31 9.75
N ARG A 10 -37.78 -30.51 8.71
CA ARG A 10 -36.66 -30.28 7.77
C ARG A 10 -35.49 -29.72 8.55
N THR A 11 -34.36 -30.39 8.52
CA THR A 11 -33.10 -29.90 9.08
C THR A 11 -32.71 -28.60 8.36
N GLU A 12 -32.65 -27.54 9.12
CA GLU A 12 -32.12 -26.25 8.69
C GLU A 12 -30.67 -26.43 8.23
N ASN A 13 -30.44 -26.04 6.98
CA ASN A 13 -29.09 -25.89 6.45
C ASN A 13 -28.38 -24.77 7.21
N GLY A 14 -27.67 -25.13 8.26
CA GLY A 14 -26.79 -24.22 8.98
C GLY A 14 -25.76 -23.63 8.00
N CYS A 15 -25.88 -22.36 7.73
CA CYS A 15 -24.87 -21.56 7.07
C CYS A 15 -23.60 -21.64 7.94
N ARG A 16 -22.66 -22.50 7.55
CA ARG A 16 -21.35 -22.55 8.21
C ARG A 16 -20.68 -21.21 7.91
N PRO A 17 -20.30 -20.43 8.93
CA PRO A 17 -19.49 -19.24 8.68
C PRO A 17 -18.21 -19.70 7.97
N GLY A 18 -17.96 -19.12 6.79
CA GLY A 18 -16.79 -19.41 5.97
C GLY A 18 -15.54 -19.28 6.84
N ARG A 19 -14.77 -20.36 6.92
CA ARG A 19 -13.44 -20.36 7.52
C ARG A 19 -12.67 -19.20 6.87
N PRO A 20 -12.09 -18.28 7.63
CA PRO A 20 -11.17 -17.32 7.03
C PRO A 20 -10.09 -18.14 6.31
N LEU A 21 -9.91 -17.86 5.02
CA LEU A 21 -8.83 -18.43 4.23
C LEU A 21 -7.52 -18.06 4.93
N ALA A 22 -6.99 -18.98 5.71
CA ALA A 22 -5.65 -18.85 6.27
C ALA A 22 -4.69 -18.89 5.08
N LEU A 23 -4.14 -17.72 4.74
CA LEU A 23 -3.09 -17.62 3.73
C LEU A 23 -1.93 -18.54 4.12
N SER A 24 -1.51 -19.37 3.18
CA SER A 24 -0.33 -20.21 3.34
C SER A 24 0.91 -19.32 3.65
N PRO A 25 1.92 -19.85 4.38
CA PRO A 25 3.19 -19.13 4.54
C PRO A 25 3.86 -18.75 3.22
N ALA A 26 3.58 -19.48 2.14
CA ALA A 26 4.01 -19.16 0.79
C ALA A 26 3.27 -17.93 0.23
N ASP A 27 1.98 -17.78 0.54
CA ASP A 27 1.18 -16.61 0.13
C ASP A 27 1.58 -15.35 0.90
N ALA A 28 2.07 -15.50 2.13
CA ALA A 28 2.57 -14.39 2.93
C ALA A 28 3.83 -13.76 2.32
N ARG A 29 4.67 -14.54 1.64
CA ARG A 29 5.86 -14.03 0.93
C ARG A 29 5.53 -13.24 -0.34
N ILE A 30 4.38 -13.49 -0.94
CA ILE A 30 3.88 -12.73 -2.11
C ILE A 30 3.42 -11.33 -1.66
N LEU A 31 3.14 -11.16 -0.38
CA LEU A 31 2.61 -9.93 0.22
C LEU A 31 3.67 -9.06 0.93
N ASP A 32 4.93 -9.46 0.89
CA ASP A 32 6.02 -8.61 1.34
C ASP A 32 6.40 -7.64 0.20
N PRO A 33 5.81 -6.44 0.15
CA PRO A 33 6.22 -5.44 -0.82
C PRO A 33 7.64 -5.01 -0.45
N VAL A 34 8.57 -5.37 -1.29
CA VAL A 34 9.97 -4.95 -1.22
C VAL A 34 10.22 -3.98 -2.35
N ALA A 35 9.36 -2.96 -2.46
CA ALA A 35 9.65 -1.86 -3.37
C ALA A 35 10.92 -1.15 -2.90
N GLU A 36 11.86 -1.04 -3.78
CA GLU A 36 13.11 -0.33 -3.55
C GLU A 36 13.01 1.10 -4.09
N LEU A 37 13.36 2.07 -3.24
CA LEU A 37 13.46 3.47 -3.65
C LEU A 37 14.89 3.73 -4.14
N ILE A 38 15.04 3.89 -5.44
CA ILE A 38 16.33 4.18 -6.09
C ILE A 38 16.32 5.64 -6.49
N VAL A 39 17.36 6.36 -6.09
CA VAL A 39 17.63 7.71 -6.58
C VAL A 39 18.59 7.57 -7.75
N ASP A 40 18.11 7.86 -8.94
CA ASP A 40 18.88 8.00 -10.16
C ASP A 40 19.16 9.49 -10.41
N ASP A 41 20.08 9.85 -11.28
CA ASP A 41 20.62 11.22 -11.45
C ASP A 41 19.57 12.34 -11.41
N GLU A 42 18.44 12.15 -12.08
CA GLU A 42 17.35 13.14 -12.15
C GLU A 42 16.00 12.63 -11.62
N ASP A 43 15.88 11.32 -11.34
CA ASP A 43 14.62 10.66 -11.03
C ASP A 43 14.68 9.90 -9.71
N LEU A 44 13.59 9.95 -8.96
CA LEU A 44 13.26 8.97 -7.94
C LEU A 44 12.52 7.82 -8.61
N VAL A 45 13.10 6.64 -8.59
CA VAL A 45 12.53 5.42 -9.17
C VAL A 45 12.04 4.52 -8.05
N VAL A 46 10.75 4.22 -8.06
CA VAL A 46 10.16 3.17 -7.22
C VAL A 46 10.23 1.87 -8.01
N HIS A 47 11.23 1.06 -7.70
CA HIS A 47 11.42 -0.23 -8.34
C HIS A 47 10.49 -1.26 -7.73
N LEU A 48 9.48 -1.67 -8.49
CA LEU A 48 8.49 -2.64 -8.07
C LEU A 48 8.98 -4.06 -8.35
N THR A 49 8.79 -4.97 -7.41
CA THR A 49 9.01 -6.39 -7.65
C THR A 49 8.03 -6.91 -8.70
N LEU A 50 8.32 -8.08 -9.30
CA LEU A 50 7.46 -8.67 -10.32
C LEU A 50 6.03 -8.92 -9.79
N SER A 51 5.89 -9.35 -8.54
CA SER A 51 4.61 -9.51 -7.88
C SER A 51 3.86 -8.18 -7.73
N GLU A 52 4.55 -7.11 -7.36
CA GLU A 52 3.96 -5.78 -7.22
C GLU A 52 3.54 -5.21 -8.58
N LYS A 53 4.32 -5.44 -9.64
CA LYS A 53 3.96 -5.05 -11.01
C LYS A 53 2.68 -5.73 -11.49
N ILE A 54 2.53 -7.03 -11.20
CA ILE A 54 1.35 -7.80 -11.59
C ILE A 54 0.12 -7.37 -10.78
N TRP A 55 0.24 -7.26 -9.46
CA TRP A 55 -0.88 -6.93 -8.57
C TRP A 55 -1.21 -5.44 -8.53
N GLY A 56 -0.22 -4.59 -8.75
CA GLY A 56 -0.39 -3.12 -8.79
C GLY A 56 -0.89 -2.59 -10.13
N PHE A 57 -0.88 -3.39 -11.19
CA PHE A 57 -1.18 -2.96 -12.57
C PHE A 57 -0.29 -1.81 -13.04
N HIS A 58 0.91 -1.70 -12.52
CA HIS A 58 1.85 -0.62 -12.83
C HIS A 58 3.25 -1.20 -13.07
N GLY A 59 4.01 -0.57 -13.99
CA GLY A 59 5.45 -0.71 -14.07
C GLY A 59 6.17 0.11 -13.00
N ASP A 60 7.49 0.18 -13.08
CA ASP A 60 8.28 1.04 -12.20
C ASP A 60 7.78 2.49 -12.28
N ILE A 61 7.67 3.14 -11.13
CA ILE A 61 7.21 4.52 -11.06
C ILE A 61 8.43 5.42 -11.02
N ARG A 62 8.48 6.37 -11.96
CA ARG A 62 9.53 7.38 -12.03
C ARG A 62 8.95 8.75 -11.73
N VAL A 63 9.59 9.47 -10.85
CA VAL A 63 9.24 10.84 -10.46
C VAL A 63 10.49 11.68 -10.51
N ARG A 64 10.45 12.78 -11.26
CA ARG A 64 11.58 13.72 -11.33
C ARG A 64 11.87 14.32 -9.97
N LEU A 65 13.11 14.31 -9.55
CA LEU A 65 13.54 14.90 -8.28
C LEU A 65 13.15 16.38 -8.20
N SER A 66 13.23 17.11 -9.30
CA SER A 66 12.83 18.52 -9.38
C SER A 66 11.33 18.76 -9.20
N SER A 67 10.49 17.74 -9.31
CA SER A 67 9.04 17.83 -9.05
C SER A 67 8.66 17.48 -7.62
N ILE A 68 9.59 16.99 -6.81
CA ILE A 68 9.34 16.68 -5.40
C ILE A 68 9.27 17.98 -4.61
N VAL A 69 8.20 18.17 -3.88
CA VAL A 69 7.97 19.38 -3.07
C VAL A 69 8.12 19.13 -1.59
N SER A 70 7.94 17.89 -1.14
CA SER A 70 8.04 17.54 0.26
C SER A 70 8.39 16.07 0.41
N VAL A 71 9.25 15.76 1.37
CA VAL A 71 9.56 14.38 1.78
C VAL A 71 9.49 14.32 3.29
N ALA A 72 8.66 13.43 3.81
CA ALA A 72 8.45 13.26 5.24
C ALA A 72 8.48 11.79 5.65
N PRO A 73 9.06 11.43 6.80
CA PRO A 73 8.86 10.13 7.38
C PRO A 73 7.41 9.98 7.87
N ASP A 74 6.83 8.81 7.66
CA ASP A 74 5.47 8.49 8.12
C ASP A 74 5.50 7.23 8.98
N PRO A 75 5.47 7.37 10.31
CA PRO A 75 5.48 6.24 11.23
C PRO A 75 4.16 5.48 11.27
N LYS A 76 3.07 6.09 10.81
CA LYS A 76 1.71 5.52 10.82
C LYS A 76 0.99 5.70 9.49
N PRO A 77 1.54 5.18 8.39
CA PRO A 77 1.09 5.50 7.03
C PRO A 77 -0.36 5.12 6.74
N TRP A 78 -0.94 4.24 7.55
CA TRP A 78 -2.34 3.84 7.42
C TRP A 78 -3.33 4.95 7.76
N LEU A 79 -2.96 5.88 8.64
CA LEU A 79 -3.81 7.00 9.05
C LEU A 79 -3.84 8.10 7.98
N GLY A 80 -2.76 8.25 7.23
CA GLY A 80 -2.62 9.24 6.16
C GLY A 80 -3.22 8.84 4.81
N LEU A 81 -3.84 7.66 4.69
CA LEU A 81 -4.43 7.21 3.44
C LEU A 81 -5.61 8.06 3.01
N ARG A 82 -5.48 8.74 1.87
CA ARG A 82 -6.52 9.61 1.31
C ARG A 82 -7.27 8.95 0.15
N GLY A 83 -8.52 9.38 -0.05
CA GLY A 83 -9.29 9.07 -1.24
C GLY A 83 -9.75 7.61 -1.39
N TRP A 84 -10.24 7.29 -2.58
CA TRP A 84 -10.82 6.00 -2.95
C TRP A 84 -9.81 5.13 -3.68
N ARG A 85 -9.85 3.83 -3.43
CA ARG A 85 -9.03 2.88 -4.18
C ARG A 85 -9.52 2.78 -5.63
N MET A 86 -8.63 3.01 -6.59
CA MET A 86 -8.91 2.90 -8.03
C MET A 86 -8.40 1.58 -8.61
N ALA A 87 -7.15 1.25 -8.33
CA ALA A 87 -6.51 0.04 -8.85
C ALA A 87 -5.55 -0.51 -7.80
N GLY A 88 -5.32 -1.82 -7.83
CA GLY A 88 -4.41 -2.50 -6.91
C GLY A 88 -5.10 -3.40 -5.91
N VAL A 89 -4.34 -3.94 -4.99
CA VAL A 89 -4.77 -4.93 -4.01
C VAL A 89 -4.71 -4.34 -2.61
N SER A 90 -5.70 -4.67 -1.80
CA SER A 90 -5.71 -4.33 -0.38
C SER A 90 -6.11 -5.56 0.42
N PHE A 91 -5.21 -6.02 1.25
CA PHE A 91 -5.48 -7.03 2.26
C PHE A 91 -5.77 -6.30 3.56
N VAL A 92 -7.05 -6.31 3.97
CA VAL A 92 -7.50 -5.57 5.14
C VAL A 92 -6.61 -5.83 6.35
N GLY A 93 -5.99 -4.76 6.85
CA GLY A 93 -5.12 -4.80 8.01
C GLY A 93 -3.73 -5.44 7.79
N ARG A 94 -3.32 -5.76 6.55
CA ARG A 94 -2.01 -6.35 6.25
C ARG A 94 -1.18 -5.56 5.24
N ALA A 95 -1.73 -5.30 4.07
CA ALA A 95 -1.00 -4.59 3.02
C ALA A 95 -1.94 -3.79 2.12
N VAL A 96 -1.45 -2.69 1.60
CA VAL A 96 -2.09 -1.92 0.53
C VAL A 96 -1.05 -1.69 -0.56
N LEU A 97 -1.41 -2.06 -1.77
CA LEU A 97 -0.60 -1.81 -2.95
C LEU A 97 -1.50 -1.25 -4.04
N GLY A 98 -1.24 -0.07 -4.51
CA GLY A 98 -1.95 0.48 -5.66
C GLY A 98 -2.22 1.97 -5.61
N THR A 99 -3.08 2.37 -6.53
CA THR A 99 -3.45 3.77 -6.76
C THR A 99 -4.75 4.11 -6.04
N ARG A 100 -4.74 5.25 -5.38
CA ARG A 100 -5.92 5.87 -4.76
C ARG A 100 -6.21 7.20 -5.46
N ARG A 101 -7.48 7.52 -5.64
CA ARG A 101 -7.92 8.79 -6.21
C ARG A 101 -8.52 9.67 -5.12
N HIS A 102 -8.09 10.90 -5.07
CA HIS A 102 -8.73 11.96 -4.29
C HIS A 102 -9.06 13.16 -5.20
N GLY A 103 -9.77 14.17 -4.70
CA GLY A 103 -10.42 15.20 -5.50
C GLY A 103 -9.59 15.81 -6.65
N HIS A 104 -8.28 15.97 -6.48
CA HIS A 104 -7.42 16.65 -7.45
C HIS A 104 -6.23 15.82 -7.95
N GLY A 105 -6.18 14.51 -7.65
CA GLY A 105 -5.03 13.72 -8.10
C GLY A 105 -5.09 12.25 -7.71
N TYR A 106 -3.96 11.60 -7.92
CA TYR A 106 -3.77 10.20 -7.59
C TYR A 106 -2.62 10.07 -6.59
N ASP A 107 -2.81 9.24 -5.59
CA ASP A 107 -1.77 8.80 -4.67
C ASP A 107 -1.40 7.35 -5.00
N PHE A 108 -0.12 7.04 -4.96
CA PHE A 108 0.36 5.67 -5.06
C PHE A 108 0.84 5.22 -3.69
N CYS A 109 0.39 4.05 -3.25
CA CYS A 109 0.65 3.55 -1.92
C CYS A 109 1.18 2.12 -1.99
N ILE A 110 2.30 1.88 -1.29
CA ILE A 110 2.80 0.54 -0.97
C ILE A 110 2.98 0.49 0.53
N LEU A 111 2.05 -0.11 1.22
CA LEU A 111 2.04 -0.17 2.68
C LEU A 111 1.98 -1.59 3.17
N HIS A 112 2.74 -1.85 4.22
CA HIS A 112 2.66 -3.05 5.03
C HIS A 112 2.29 -2.70 6.48
N ARG A 113 1.51 -3.55 7.17
CA ARG A 113 0.86 -3.22 8.44
C ARG A 113 1.80 -2.69 9.52
N GLU A 114 2.98 -3.26 9.64
CA GLU A 114 3.89 -3.03 10.76
C GLU A 114 5.13 -2.24 10.34
N ARG A 115 5.11 -1.68 9.11
CA ARG A 115 6.26 -0.95 8.59
C ARG A 115 5.94 0.54 8.49
N PRO A 116 6.86 1.39 8.94
CA PRO A 116 6.79 2.81 8.65
C PRO A 116 7.02 3.05 7.16
N ALA A 117 6.69 4.24 6.70
CA ALA A 117 6.81 4.62 5.31
C ALA A 117 7.51 5.96 5.14
N VAL A 118 7.86 6.28 3.90
CA VAL A 118 8.21 7.62 3.48
C VAL A 118 7.08 8.14 2.59
N GLN A 119 6.65 9.36 2.89
CA GLN A 119 5.72 10.12 2.08
C GLN A 119 6.49 11.10 1.22
N VAL A 120 6.23 11.09 -0.08
CA VAL A 120 6.80 12.01 -1.06
C VAL A 120 5.66 12.73 -1.76
N ASP A 121 5.56 14.04 -1.57
CA ASP A 121 4.59 14.88 -2.28
C ASP A 121 5.22 15.43 -3.57
N VAL A 122 4.45 15.41 -4.64
CA VAL A 122 4.91 15.74 -6.00
C VAL A 122 4.02 16.83 -6.60
N ALA A 123 4.64 17.89 -7.12
CA ALA A 123 3.93 19.01 -7.73
C ALA A 123 3.39 18.70 -9.13
N SER A 124 4.07 17.85 -9.87
CA SER A 124 3.71 17.54 -11.27
C SER A 124 3.96 16.08 -11.61
N GLY A 125 3.09 15.52 -12.44
CA GLY A 125 3.16 14.14 -12.88
C GLY A 125 1.86 13.40 -12.70
N ARG A 126 1.92 12.08 -12.81
CA ARG A 126 0.75 11.21 -12.68
C ARG A 126 0.24 11.13 -11.23
N PHE A 127 1.16 11.12 -10.29
CA PHE A 127 0.85 11.00 -8.87
C PHE A 127 1.15 12.32 -8.15
N SER A 128 0.28 12.71 -7.27
CA SER A 128 0.46 13.86 -6.37
C SER A 128 1.15 13.47 -5.07
N ARG A 129 1.11 12.18 -4.74
CA ARG A 129 1.77 11.64 -3.55
C ARG A 129 2.17 10.17 -3.75
N LEU A 130 3.35 9.84 -3.25
CA LEU A 130 3.81 8.45 -3.09
C LEU A 130 3.91 8.18 -1.59
N VAL A 131 3.40 7.03 -1.13
CA VAL A 131 3.56 6.56 0.26
C VAL A 131 4.11 5.15 0.19
N ILE A 132 5.39 5.01 0.47
CA ILE A 132 6.13 3.77 0.25
C ILE A 132 6.70 3.29 1.57
N CYS A 133 6.36 2.08 2.00
CA CYS A 133 6.96 1.52 3.21
C CYS A 133 8.47 1.28 3.01
N VAL A 134 9.24 1.52 4.08
CA VAL A 134 10.67 1.19 4.08
C VAL A 134 10.88 -0.31 4.21
N PRO A 135 12.01 -0.84 3.71
CA PRO A 135 12.37 -2.23 3.92
C PRO A 135 12.41 -2.61 5.41
N GLU A 136 12.35 -3.90 5.69
CA GLU A 136 12.42 -4.39 7.06
C GLU A 136 13.74 -3.96 7.74
N GLY A 137 13.62 -3.37 8.94
CA GLY A 137 14.76 -2.80 9.65
C GLY A 137 15.26 -1.45 9.12
N GLY A 138 14.63 -0.90 8.06
CA GLY A 138 14.95 0.42 7.57
C GLY A 138 14.38 1.53 8.45
N ASP A 139 15.08 2.65 8.50
CA ASP A 139 14.65 3.86 9.21
C ASP A 139 14.02 4.87 8.26
N PRO A 140 12.75 5.24 8.47
CA PRO A 140 12.04 6.15 7.59
C PRO A 140 12.63 7.57 7.60
N GLU A 141 13.25 7.99 8.70
CA GLU A 141 13.87 9.31 8.79
C GLU A 141 15.12 9.38 7.93
N THR A 142 15.97 8.36 8.01
CA THR A 142 17.18 8.24 7.17
C THR A 142 16.81 8.18 5.68
N GLU A 143 15.78 7.43 5.33
CA GLU A 143 15.34 7.30 3.94
C GLU A 143 14.72 8.59 3.42
N ALA A 144 13.90 9.26 4.23
CA ALA A 144 13.33 10.56 3.88
C ALA A 144 14.44 11.62 3.70
N ALA A 145 15.44 11.65 4.58
CA ALA A 145 16.57 12.57 4.46
C ALA A 145 17.40 12.30 3.19
N ARG A 146 17.62 11.03 2.83
CA ARG A 146 18.33 10.65 1.60
C ARG A 146 17.62 11.16 0.35
N ILE A 147 16.30 10.96 0.26
CA ILE A 147 15.49 11.41 -0.88
C ILE A 147 15.41 12.95 -0.91
N ALA A 148 15.21 13.59 0.22
CA ALA A 148 15.13 15.04 0.33
C ALA A 148 16.47 15.71 -0.10
N ALA A 149 17.59 15.14 0.34
CA ALA A 149 18.92 15.62 -0.07
C ALA A 149 19.14 15.50 -1.58
N ALA A 150 18.70 14.38 -2.19
CA ALA A 150 18.78 14.19 -3.63
C ALA A 150 17.88 15.18 -4.41
N ALA A 151 16.71 15.50 -3.87
CA ALA A 151 15.81 16.50 -4.45
C ALA A 151 16.25 17.96 -4.17
N GLY A 152 17.30 18.17 -3.38
CA GLY A 152 17.77 19.50 -3.01
C GLY A 152 16.84 20.26 -2.06
N ILE A 153 16.03 19.55 -1.28
CA ILE A 153 15.08 20.11 -0.32
C ILE A 153 15.40 19.68 1.10
N ALA A 154 14.87 20.38 2.09
CA ALA A 154 14.94 19.93 3.47
C ALA A 154 13.87 18.87 3.74
N PRO A 155 14.15 17.82 4.55
CA PRO A 155 13.14 16.88 4.98
C PRO A 155 12.06 17.59 5.81
N SER A 156 10.81 17.21 5.60
CA SER A 156 9.68 17.76 6.34
C SER A 156 9.49 17.03 7.67
N ALA A 157 8.75 17.65 8.58
CA ALA A 157 8.34 16.99 9.82
C ALA A 157 7.51 15.72 9.53
N PRO A 158 7.47 14.77 10.48
CA PRO A 158 6.70 13.54 10.33
C PRO A 158 5.26 13.80 9.91
N ALA A 159 4.74 13.00 9.00
CA ALA A 159 3.34 13.05 8.61
C ALA A 159 2.44 12.72 9.81
N SER A 160 1.40 13.49 10.02
CA SER A 160 0.46 13.37 11.14
C SER A 160 -0.72 12.47 10.81
#